data_70b625b9f1817397f3644dcc19d2f8c6
#
_entry.id   70b625b9f1817397f3644dcc19d2f8c6
#
_cell.length_a   1.000
_cell.length_b   1.000
_cell.length_c   1.000
_cell.angle_alpha   90.00
_cell.angle_beta   90.00
_cell.angle_gamma   90.00
#
_symmetry.space_group_name_H-M   'P 1'
#
loop_
_entity.id
_entity.type
_entity.pdbx_description
1 polymer ?
#
loop_
_entity_poly.entity_id
_entity_poly.type
_entity_poly.pdbx_seq_one_letter_code
_entity_poly.pdbx_strand_id
1 'polypeptide(L)'
;MTEVNRKIHVIGINSYKFEDLSFKLQNLFQETVSIAVPNSYFEEIKSWSVNDLEKKKLFFSSNSNQELVNWLRSQKTDVILISRGDPLWFGIGRILLENFSKDELSFYPSNTCIQLAFSKLKIPWQDSINVSIHGRDSTKLVEALKARPSSLAIITDSNKKSLEIIQKNLSELNLIEFYDFWLCEEIGFDNENIRKLNLKESLPSDISSLNIVVLTKTKENYSNNNFPLFGINDNVFKTLDDRPNLLTKREVRIQILAALELPRNGVIWDIGAGCGSIGLEALKLRPNLDLFCFDKRTVSYTHLTLPTKA
;
A
#
# COMPACT_ATOMS: atom_id res chain seq x y z
N MET A 1 15.42 6.38 -44.21
CA MET A 1 14.25 5.80 -43.53
C MET A 1 13.66 6.92 -42.71
N THR A 2 12.54 7.49 -43.11
CA THR A 2 11.79 8.50 -42.37
C THR A 2 11.33 7.84 -41.08
N GLU A 3 11.87 8.26 -39.93
CA GLU A 3 11.34 7.90 -38.62
C GLU A 3 9.85 8.25 -38.60
N VAL A 4 9.02 7.26 -38.56
CA VAL A 4 7.60 7.44 -38.32
C VAL A 4 7.48 7.92 -36.88
N ASN A 5 7.24 9.21 -36.71
CA ASN A 5 7.17 9.88 -35.41
C ASN A 5 5.81 9.57 -34.76
N ARG A 6 5.51 8.26 -34.56
CA ARG A 6 4.26 7.80 -33.93
C ARG A 6 4.33 8.01 -32.42
N LYS A 7 3.18 8.24 -31.81
CA LYS A 7 3.02 8.36 -30.36
C LYS A 7 2.17 7.21 -29.79
N ILE A 8 2.54 6.75 -28.62
CA ILE A 8 1.73 5.88 -27.79
C ILE A 8 1.15 6.74 -26.67
N HIS A 9 -0.13 7.03 -26.75
CA HIS A 9 -0.87 7.84 -25.80
C HIS A 9 -1.44 6.93 -24.71
N VAL A 10 -0.84 6.94 -23.52
CA VAL A 10 -1.25 6.10 -22.38
C VAL A 10 -2.21 6.91 -21.52
N ILE A 11 -3.50 6.58 -21.61
CA ILE A 11 -4.57 7.34 -20.96
C ILE A 11 -5.05 6.59 -19.72
N GLY A 12 -4.89 7.20 -18.57
CA GLY A 12 -5.48 6.74 -17.32
C GLY A 12 -6.96 7.11 -17.23
N ILE A 13 -7.79 6.17 -16.79
CA ILE A 13 -9.23 6.39 -16.59
C ILE A 13 -9.66 5.94 -15.19
N ASN A 14 -10.74 6.54 -14.66
CA ASN A 14 -11.43 6.17 -13.42
C ASN A 14 -12.94 6.02 -13.63
N SER A 15 -13.40 6.12 -14.85
CA SER A 15 -14.80 6.02 -15.23
C SER A 15 -14.89 5.34 -16.59
N TYR A 16 -16.00 4.69 -16.85
CA TYR A 16 -16.35 4.14 -18.16
C TYR A 16 -17.13 5.11 -19.05
N LYS A 17 -17.33 6.35 -18.58
CA LYS A 17 -18.06 7.37 -19.32
C LYS A 17 -17.10 8.18 -20.18
N PHE A 18 -17.36 8.22 -21.48
CA PHE A 18 -16.53 8.99 -22.43
C PHE A 18 -16.50 10.48 -22.10
N GLU A 19 -17.60 11.01 -21.59
CA GLU A 19 -17.80 12.40 -21.23
C GLU A 19 -16.92 12.83 -20.03
N ASP A 20 -16.46 11.89 -19.22
CA ASP A 20 -15.56 12.16 -18.10
C ASP A 20 -14.10 12.42 -18.55
N LEU A 21 -13.78 12.09 -19.81
CA LEU A 21 -12.51 12.47 -20.38
C LEU A 21 -12.48 13.98 -20.66
N SER A 22 -11.30 14.58 -20.48
CA SER A 22 -11.10 15.96 -20.93
C SER A 22 -11.35 16.09 -22.43
N PHE A 23 -11.80 17.25 -22.89
CA PHE A 23 -12.06 17.50 -24.32
C PHE A 23 -10.86 17.16 -25.22
N LYS A 24 -9.64 17.42 -24.75
CA LYS A 24 -8.41 17.04 -25.43
C LYS A 24 -8.30 15.53 -25.65
N LEU A 25 -8.65 14.74 -24.64
CA LEU A 25 -8.59 13.26 -24.72
C LEU A 25 -9.73 12.68 -25.55
N GLN A 26 -10.90 13.30 -25.51
CA GLN A 26 -12.02 12.94 -26.38
C GLN A 26 -11.63 13.11 -27.86
N ASN A 27 -11.05 14.26 -28.24
CA ASN A 27 -10.57 14.51 -29.59
C ASN A 27 -9.47 13.51 -29.99
N LEU A 28 -8.51 13.27 -29.10
CA LEU A 28 -7.46 12.29 -29.35
C LEU A 28 -8.03 10.89 -29.61
N PHE A 29 -9.04 10.48 -28.84
CA PHE A 29 -9.72 9.21 -29.03
C PHE A 29 -10.45 9.17 -30.37
N GLN A 30 -11.11 10.25 -30.79
CA GLN A 30 -11.80 10.34 -32.07
C GLN A 30 -10.83 10.26 -33.26
N GLU A 31 -9.67 10.91 -33.17
CA GLU A 31 -8.67 10.93 -34.24
C GLU A 31 -7.90 9.62 -34.38
N THR A 32 -7.67 8.90 -33.28
CA THR A 32 -6.84 7.69 -33.24
C THR A 32 -7.67 6.46 -33.65
N VAL A 33 -7.10 5.63 -34.52
CA VAL A 33 -7.72 4.40 -35.01
C VAL A 33 -7.38 3.19 -34.14
N SER A 34 -6.14 3.03 -33.74
CA SER A 34 -5.63 1.88 -32.99
C SER A 34 -5.73 2.10 -31.49
N ILE A 35 -6.47 1.23 -30.78
CA ILE A 35 -6.77 1.39 -29.36
C ILE A 35 -6.53 0.07 -28.64
N ALA A 36 -5.61 0.07 -27.67
CA ALA A 36 -5.39 -1.06 -26.76
C ALA A 36 -6.16 -0.82 -25.45
N VAL A 37 -6.85 -1.85 -24.99
CA VAL A 37 -7.73 -1.78 -23.81
C VAL A 37 -7.51 -3.03 -22.95
N PRO A 38 -7.43 -2.94 -21.62
CA PRO A 38 -7.47 -4.11 -20.75
C PRO A 38 -8.75 -4.93 -20.97
N ASN A 39 -8.66 -6.25 -20.91
CA ASN A 39 -9.81 -7.13 -21.13
C ASN A 39 -11.02 -6.80 -20.26
N SER A 40 -10.76 -6.38 -19.02
CA SER A 40 -11.80 -6.01 -18.04
C SER A 40 -12.62 -4.77 -18.43
N TYR A 41 -12.16 -3.97 -19.39
CA TYR A 41 -12.83 -2.71 -19.82
C TYR A 41 -13.19 -2.71 -21.30
N PHE A 42 -12.99 -3.85 -21.95
CA PHE A 42 -13.03 -3.92 -23.41
C PHE A 42 -14.42 -3.52 -23.96
N GLU A 43 -15.49 -4.08 -23.43
CA GLU A 43 -16.84 -3.82 -23.93
C GLU A 43 -17.28 -2.37 -23.63
N GLU A 44 -16.96 -1.87 -22.45
CA GLU A 44 -17.28 -0.50 -22.04
C GLU A 44 -16.58 0.53 -22.92
N ILE A 45 -15.27 0.37 -23.12
CA ILE A 45 -14.49 1.32 -23.93
C ILE A 45 -14.85 1.19 -25.42
N LYS A 46 -15.14 0.00 -25.88
CA LYS A 46 -15.61 -0.22 -27.25
C LYS A 46 -16.93 0.50 -27.55
N SER A 47 -17.80 0.62 -26.55
CA SER A 47 -19.06 1.35 -26.68
C SER A 47 -18.88 2.84 -26.96
N TRP A 48 -17.72 3.44 -26.60
CA TRP A 48 -17.40 4.85 -26.90
C TRP A 48 -17.36 5.17 -28.40
N SER A 49 -17.18 4.16 -29.23
CA SER A 49 -17.10 4.32 -30.71
C SER A 49 -18.42 4.10 -31.45
N VAL A 50 -19.52 3.83 -30.73
CA VAL A 50 -20.83 3.49 -31.37
C VAL A 50 -21.36 4.62 -32.27
N ASN A 51 -21.04 5.87 -31.97
CA ASN A 51 -21.47 7.04 -32.71
C ASN A 51 -20.46 7.51 -33.78
N ASP A 52 -19.30 6.85 -33.92
CA ASP A 52 -18.24 7.24 -34.86
C ASP A 52 -18.34 6.42 -36.14
N LEU A 53 -19.34 6.77 -36.98
CA LEU A 53 -19.62 6.09 -38.23
C LEU A 53 -18.54 6.32 -39.32
N GLU A 54 -17.65 7.29 -39.15
CA GLU A 54 -16.66 7.67 -40.15
C GLU A 54 -15.33 6.93 -40.06
N LYS A 55 -14.94 6.43 -38.91
CA LYS A 55 -13.65 5.74 -38.72
C LYS A 55 -13.81 4.39 -38.01
N LYS A 56 -13.43 3.33 -38.72
CA LYS A 56 -13.39 1.98 -38.14
C LYS A 56 -12.25 1.88 -37.12
N LYS A 57 -12.56 1.90 -35.83
CA LYS A 57 -11.57 1.69 -34.73
C LYS A 57 -11.06 0.24 -34.72
N LEU A 58 -9.76 0.09 -34.48
CA LEU A 58 -9.10 -1.20 -34.30
C LEU A 58 -8.78 -1.40 -32.83
N PHE A 59 -9.57 -2.24 -32.18
CA PHE A 59 -9.36 -2.56 -30.76
C PHE A 59 -8.45 -3.77 -30.59
N PHE A 60 -7.55 -3.67 -29.62
CA PHE A 60 -6.70 -4.77 -29.16
C PHE A 60 -6.88 -4.96 -27.65
N SER A 61 -6.95 -6.21 -27.23
CA SER A 61 -6.98 -6.57 -25.81
C SER A 61 -6.22 -7.85 -25.58
N SER A 62 -5.42 -7.88 -24.52
CA SER A 62 -4.70 -9.06 -24.05
C SER A 62 -4.37 -8.94 -22.57
N ASN A 63 -4.31 -10.09 -21.88
CA ASN A 63 -3.78 -10.19 -20.52
C ASN A 63 -2.26 -10.35 -20.49
N SER A 64 -1.60 -10.50 -21.64
CA SER A 64 -0.17 -10.67 -21.77
C SER A 64 0.51 -9.34 -22.07
N ASN A 65 1.40 -8.90 -21.16
CA ASN A 65 2.21 -7.71 -21.39
C ASN A 65 3.11 -7.85 -22.63
N GLN A 66 3.59 -9.06 -22.91
CA GLN A 66 4.43 -9.32 -24.09
C GLN A 66 3.65 -9.18 -25.40
N GLU A 67 2.42 -9.67 -25.45
CA GLU A 67 1.53 -9.51 -26.61
C GLU A 67 1.18 -8.03 -26.82
N LEU A 68 0.88 -7.30 -25.76
CA LEU A 68 0.62 -5.87 -25.83
C LEU A 68 1.84 -5.11 -26.40
N VAL A 69 3.04 -5.37 -25.89
CA VAL A 69 4.28 -4.74 -26.39
C VAL A 69 4.50 -5.06 -27.87
N ASN A 70 4.32 -6.32 -28.27
CA ASN A 70 4.48 -6.74 -29.67
C ASN A 70 3.44 -6.04 -30.58
N TRP A 71 2.17 -5.98 -30.14
CA TRP A 71 1.13 -5.30 -30.87
C TRP A 71 1.41 -3.80 -30.99
N LEU A 72 1.80 -3.13 -29.91
CA LEU A 72 2.19 -1.73 -29.94
C LEU A 72 3.35 -1.48 -30.92
N ARG A 73 4.35 -2.36 -30.99
CA ARG A 73 5.47 -2.25 -31.93
C ARG A 73 5.03 -2.41 -33.39
N SER A 74 4.00 -3.17 -33.66
CA SER A 74 3.47 -3.39 -35.03
C SER A 74 2.72 -2.20 -35.59
N GLN A 75 2.28 -1.26 -34.73
CA GLN A 75 1.51 -0.11 -35.17
C GLN A 75 2.40 0.93 -35.87
N LYS A 76 1.91 1.54 -36.94
CA LYS A 76 2.64 2.55 -37.75
C LYS A 76 2.16 3.98 -37.50
N THR A 77 1.02 4.14 -36.89
CA THR A 77 0.37 5.41 -36.57
C THR A 77 0.21 5.54 -35.05
N ASP A 78 -0.27 6.67 -34.60
CA ASP A 78 -0.57 6.92 -33.20
C ASP A 78 -1.51 5.87 -32.62
N VAL A 79 -1.28 5.52 -31.36
CA VAL A 79 -2.01 4.49 -30.63
C VAL A 79 -2.47 5.03 -29.29
N ILE A 80 -3.69 4.73 -28.91
CA ILE A 80 -4.14 4.90 -27.53
C ILE A 80 -4.01 3.57 -26.77
N LEU A 81 -3.44 3.65 -25.58
CA LEU A 81 -3.47 2.57 -24.60
C LEU A 81 -4.26 3.05 -23.38
N ILE A 82 -5.38 2.42 -23.11
CA ILE A 82 -6.18 2.69 -21.90
C ILE A 82 -5.56 1.98 -20.72
N SER A 83 -5.47 2.67 -19.61
CA SER A 83 -4.99 2.15 -18.32
C SER A 83 -5.90 2.64 -17.20
N ARG A 84 -5.82 2.03 -16.02
CA ARG A 84 -6.54 2.51 -14.85
C ARG A 84 -5.68 3.48 -14.06
N GLY A 85 -6.27 4.58 -13.59
CA GLY A 85 -5.64 5.56 -12.73
C GLY A 85 -4.40 6.21 -13.34
N ASP A 86 -3.30 6.27 -12.61
CA ASP A 86 -2.02 6.76 -13.12
C ASP A 86 -1.19 5.62 -13.73
N PRO A 87 -0.93 5.63 -15.06
CA PRO A 87 -0.15 4.58 -15.71
C PRO A 87 1.27 4.41 -15.17
N LEU A 88 1.86 5.44 -14.58
CA LEU A 88 3.22 5.44 -14.03
C LEU A 88 3.27 4.96 -12.57
N TRP A 89 2.12 4.89 -11.90
CA TRP A 89 2.05 4.50 -10.50
C TRP A 89 1.50 3.07 -10.33
N PHE A 90 2.38 2.10 -10.09
CA PHE A 90 2.07 0.65 -10.05
C PHE A 90 1.34 0.13 -11.29
N GLY A 91 1.42 0.85 -12.42
CA GLY A 91 0.74 0.54 -13.67
C GLY A 91 1.67 0.05 -14.77
N ILE A 92 1.12 0.04 -16.00
CA ILE A 92 1.80 -0.45 -17.22
C ILE A 92 3.01 0.42 -17.62
N GLY A 93 3.11 1.65 -17.13
CA GLY A 93 4.11 2.62 -17.56
C GLY A 93 5.55 2.14 -17.42
N ARG A 94 5.87 1.34 -16.38
CA ARG A 94 7.19 0.77 -16.23
C ARG A 94 7.56 -0.15 -17.41
N ILE A 95 6.66 -1.03 -17.80
CA ILE A 95 6.87 -1.95 -18.92
C ILE A 95 7.02 -1.17 -20.23
N LEU A 96 6.25 -0.12 -20.42
CA LEU A 96 6.38 0.73 -21.60
C LEU A 96 7.72 1.46 -21.65
N LEU A 97 8.18 2.02 -20.55
CA LEU A 97 9.47 2.70 -20.45
C LEU A 97 10.68 1.77 -20.64
N GLU A 98 10.53 0.47 -20.36
CA GLU A 98 11.54 -0.55 -20.63
C GLU A 98 11.57 -0.98 -22.10
N ASN A 99 10.50 -0.75 -22.88
CA ASN A 99 10.33 -1.28 -24.23
C ASN A 99 10.27 -0.23 -25.35
N PHE A 100 10.04 1.04 -25.02
CA PHE A 100 9.86 2.13 -25.97
C PHE A 100 10.68 3.35 -25.54
N SER A 101 11.07 4.19 -26.51
CA SER A 101 11.74 5.45 -26.19
C SER A 101 10.78 6.42 -25.50
N LYS A 102 11.34 7.30 -24.67
CA LYS A 102 10.52 8.31 -23.98
C LYS A 102 9.80 9.24 -24.95
N ASP A 103 10.40 9.48 -26.10
CA ASP A 103 9.84 10.34 -27.15
C ASP A 103 8.62 9.71 -27.83
N GLU A 104 8.48 8.39 -27.83
CA GLU A 104 7.30 7.70 -28.34
C GLU A 104 6.12 7.72 -27.34
N LEU A 105 6.36 7.98 -26.06
CA LEU A 105 5.37 7.84 -24.99
C LEU A 105 4.80 9.19 -24.55
N SER A 106 3.47 9.23 -24.43
CA SER A 106 2.75 10.36 -23.84
C SER A 106 1.81 9.84 -22.77
N PHE A 107 2.03 10.23 -21.51
CA PHE A 107 1.23 9.78 -20.37
C PHE A 107 0.19 10.83 -19.99
N TYR A 108 -1.05 10.39 -19.80
CA TYR A 108 -2.18 11.19 -19.35
C TYR A 108 -2.75 10.54 -18.09
N PRO A 109 -2.22 10.90 -16.89
CA PRO A 109 -2.64 10.27 -15.64
C PRO A 109 -4.06 10.69 -15.26
N SER A 110 -4.74 9.79 -14.57
CA SER A 110 -5.94 10.05 -13.81
C SER A 110 -5.67 9.79 -12.31
N ASN A 111 -6.64 10.09 -11.45
CA ASN A 111 -6.48 9.84 -10.01
C ASN A 111 -6.18 8.36 -9.74
N THR A 112 -5.25 8.08 -8.86
CA THR A 112 -4.99 6.71 -8.42
C THR A 112 -6.12 6.21 -7.52
N CYS A 113 -6.29 4.89 -7.43
CA CYS A 113 -7.28 4.30 -6.52
C CYS A 113 -7.05 4.73 -5.05
N ILE A 114 -5.79 5.01 -4.65
CA ILE A 114 -5.47 5.53 -3.33
C ILE A 114 -6.00 6.94 -3.15
N GLN A 115 -5.74 7.86 -4.09
CA GLN A 115 -6.26 9.23 -4.02
C GLN A 115 -7.78 9.23 -3.89
N LEU A 116 -8.45 8.39 -4.70
CA LEU A 116 -9.90 8.26 -4.65
C LEU A 116 -10.38 7.70 -3.29
N ALA A 117 -9.76 6.64 -2.78
CA ALA A 117 -10.13 6.05 -1.51
C ALA A 117 -9.97 7.05 -0.35
N PHE A 118 -8.83 7.74 -0.27
CA PHE A 118 -8.61 8.76 0.77
C PHE A 118 -9.59 9.93 0.66
N SER A 119 -9.92 10.35 -0.56
CA SER A 119 -10.96 11.37 -0.80
C SER A 119 -12.32 10.92 -0.26
N LYS A 120 -12.72 9.67 -0.54
CA LYS A 120 -13.98 9.11 -0.04
C LYS A 120 -14.00 8.94 1.47
N LEU A 121 -12.88 8.54 2.06
CA LEU A 121 -12.71 8.45 3.52
C LEU A 121 -12.58 9.82 4.18
N LYS A 122 -12.40 10.91 3.40
CA LYS A 122 -12.17 12.29 3.89
C LYS A 122 -10.94 12.41 4.79
N ILE A 123 -9.85 11.77 4.38
CA ILE A 123 -8.58 11.73 5.11
C ILE A 123 -7.47 12.29 4.20
N PRO A 124 -6.61 13.20 4.68
CA PRO A 124 -5.42 13.61 3.96
C PRO A 124 -4.49 12.40 3.73
N TRP A 125 -3.92 12.28 2.53
CA TRP A 125 -3.08 11.12 2.17
C TRP A 125 -1.57 11.44 2.04
N GLN A 126 -1.18 12.69 2.23
CA GLN A 126 0.22 13.14 2.11
C GLN A 126 1.19 12.40 3.03
N ASP A 127 0.74 12.01 4.23
CA ASP A 127 1.54 11.31 5.23
C ASP A 127 1.29 9.78 5.22
N SER A 128 0.54 9.29 4.23
CA SER A 128 0.23 7.88 4.10
C SER A 128 1.41 7.10 3.52
N ILE A 129 1.70 5.94 4.10
CA ILE A 129 2.58 4.97 3.47
C ILE A 129 1.76 4.15 2.46
N ASN A 130 2.34 3.91 1.28
CA ASN A 130 1.69 3.18 0.22
C ASN A 130 2.48 1.90 -0.09
N VAL A 131 1.82 0.75 0.01
CA VAL A 131 2.43 -0.56 -0.23
C VAL A 131 1.60 -1.33 -1.24
N SER A 132 2.25 -2.09 -2.12
CA SER A 132 1.59 -3.03 -3.01
C SER A 132 2.01 -4.45 -2.67
N ILE A 133 1.03 -5.30 -2.42
CA ILE A 133 1.19 -6.76 -2.31
C ILE A 133 0.64 -7.47 -3.56
N HIS A 134 0.19 -6.71 -4.56
CA HIS A 134 -0.27 -7.24 -5.85
C HIS A 134 0.90 -7.91 -6.60
N GLY A 135 0.84 -9.23 -6.74
CA GLY A 135 1.90 -10.03 -7.37
C GLY A 135 3.26 -9.94 -6.66
N ARG A 136 3.31 -9.62 -5.38
CA ARG A 136 4.52 -9.42 -4.58
C ARG A 136 4.41 -10.11 -3.22
N ASP A 137 5.57 -10.32 -2.57
CA ASP A 137 5.61 -10.79 -1.19
C ASP A 137 5.12 -9.70 -0.20
N SER A 138 4.87 -10.11 1.04
CA SER A 138 4.37 -9.22 2.10
C SER A 138 5.47 -8.53 2.90
N THR A 139 6.74 -8.65 2.54
CA THR A 139 7.89 -8.11 3.32
C THR A 139 7.75 -6.61 3.54
N LYS A 140 7.46 -5.85 2.48
CA LYS A 140 7.25 -4.40 2.57
C LYS A 140 6.03 -4.01 3.39
N LEU A 141 5.00 -4.84 3.40
CA LEU A 141 3.83 -4.65 4.26
C LEU A 141 4.21 -4.80 5.74
N VAL A 142 4.97 -5.84 6.08
CA VAL A 142 5.45 -6.07 7.46
C VAL A 142 6.33 -4.91 7.94
N GLU A 143 7.27 -4.44 7.11
CA GLU A 143 8.11 -3.27 7.41
C GLU A 143 7.26 -2.02 7.67
N ALA A 144 6.27 -1.75 6.80
CA ALA A 144 5.38 -0.61 6.96
C ALA A 144 4.53 -0.71 8.23
N LEU A 145 4.00 -1.89 8.56
CA LEU A 145 3.20 -2.12 9.76
C LEU A 145 4.05 -1.98 11.03
N LYS A 146 5.30 -2.44 11.04
CA LYS A 146 6.24 -2.24 12.16
C LYS A 146 6.50 -0.76 12.45
N ALA A 147 6.52 0.08 11.43
CA ALA A 147 6.67 1.53 11.57
C ALA A 147 5.43 2.23 12.17
N ARG A 148 4.29 1.54 12.26
CA ARG A 148 3.01 2.03 12.82
C ARG A 148 2.59 3.40 12.29
N PRO A 149 2.49 3.60 10.96
CA PRO A 149 2.10 4.89 10.39
C PRO A 149 0.68 5.27 10.82
N SER A 150 0.35 6.56 10.74
CA SER A 150 -1.00 7.06 11.00
C SER A 150 -2.01 6.54 9.98
N SER A 151 -1.57 6.32 8.74
CA SER A 151 -2.34 5.70 7.68
C SER A 151 -1.45 4.90 6.74
N LEU A 152 -1.99 3.80 6.21
CA LEU A 152 -1.31 2.90 5.28
C LEU A 152 -2.31 2.44 4.21
N ALA A 153 -1.98 2.69 2.96
CA ALA A 153 -2.76 2.17 1.84
C ALA A 153 -2.09 0.95 1.22
N ILE A 154 -2.85 -0.09 0.97
CA ILE A 154 -2.37 -1.38 0.50
C ILE A 154 -3.10 -1.76 -0.78
N ILE A 155 -2.34 -1.85 -1.88
CA ILE A 155 -2.85 -2.39 -3.14
C ILE A 155 -2.84 -3.91 -3.04
N THR A 156 -3.98 -4.52 -3.26
CA THR A 156 -4.24 -5.95 -3.11
C THR A 156 -4.30 -6.66 -4.46
N ASP A 157 -4.27 -7.98 -4.45
CA ASP A 157 -4.66 -8.80 -5.58
C ASP A 157 -6.19 -8.93 -5.63
N SER A 158 -6.69 -9.33 -6.79
CA SER A 158 -8.11 -9.56 -7.05
C SER A 158 -8.74 -10.75 -6.29
N ASN A 159 -8.15 -11.17 -5.18
CA ASN A 159 -8.62 -12.32 -4.41
C ASN A 159 -8.61 -12.06 -2.90
N LYS A 160 -9.43 -12.83 -2.17
CA LYS A 160 -9.55 -12.80 -0.72
C LYS A 160 -8.23 -13.05 0.02
N LYS A 161 -7.30 -13.78 -0.60
CA LYS A 161 -6.01 -14.15 -0.01
C LYS A 161 -5.19 -12.94 0.43
N SER A 162 -5.27 -11.84 -0.31
CA SER A 162 -4.58 -10.60 0.07
C SER A 162 -5.09 -10.03 1.39
N LEU A 163 -6.40 -10.05 1.63
CA LEU A 163 -6.99 -9.59 2.88
C LEU A 163 -6.61 -10.51 4.04
N GLU A 164 -6.58 -11.82 3.81
CA GLU A 164 -6.13 -12.81 4.80
C GLU A 164 -4.66 -12.59 5.19
N ILE A 165 -3.79 -12.27 4.23
CA ILE A 165 -2.39 -11.92 4.49
C ILE A 165 -2.31 -10.66 5.36
N ILE A 166 -3.09 -9.62 5.06
CA ILE A 166 -3.09 -8.38 5.84
C ILE A 166 -3.60 -8.65 7.26
N GLN A 167 -4.72 -9.36 7.40
CA GLN A 167 -5.30 -9.72 8.71
C GLN A 167 -4.30 -10.53 9.56
N LYS A 168 -3.64 -11.52 8.96
CA LYS A 168 -2.62 -12.35 9.62
C LYS A 168 -1.46 -11.49 10.13
N ASN A 169 -0.88 -10.63 9.28
CA ASN A 169 0.23 -9.76 9.69
C ASN A 169 -0.18 -8.78 10.80
N LEU A 170 -1.38 -8.22 10.74
CA LEU A 170 -1.91 -7.36 11.81
C LEU A 170 -2.08 -8.13 13.13
N SER A 171 -2.52 -9.38 13.07
CA SER A 171 -2.64 -10.25 14.25
C SER A 171 -1.28 -10.59 14.85
N GLU A 172 -0.33 -11.04 14.03
CA GLU A 172 1.02 -11.41 14.47
C GLU A 172 1.79 -10.23 15.10
N LEU A 173 1.53 -9.01 14.62
CA LEU A 173 2.12 -7.79 15.15
C LEU A 173 1.31 -7.13 16.28
N ASN A 174 0.20 -7.74 16.72
CA ASN A 174 -0.73 -7.19 17.71
C ASN A 174 -1.26 -5.79 17.33
N LEU A 175 -1.61 -5.59 16.05
CA LEU A 175 -2.06 -4.32 15.49
C LEU A 175 -3.54 -4.30 15.10
N ILE A 176 -4.30 -5.38 15.34
CA ILE A 176 -5.72 -5.46 14.96
C ILE A 176 -6.54 -4.32 15.56
N GLU A 177 -6.32 -3.99 16.84
CA GLU A 177 -7.02 -2.88 17.51
C GLU A 177 -6.36 -1.52 17.30
N PHE A 178 -5.18 -1.51 16.71
CA PHE A 178 -4.45 -0.29 16.45
C PHE A 178 -4.95 0.45 15.21
N TYR A 179 -5.53 -0.30 14.25
CA TYR A 179 -6.02 0.24 13.00
C TYR A 179 -7.50 -0.04 12.77
N ASP A 180 -8.20 0.95 12.26
CA ASP A 180 -9.44 0.77 11.52
C ASP A 180 -9.10 0.21 10.14
N PHE A 181 -9.79 -0.84 9.73
CA PHE A 181 -9.58 -1.52 8.45
C PHE A 181 -10.70 -1.16 7.47
N TRP A 182 -10.35 -0.41 6.44
CA TRP A 182 -11.27 0.01 5.39
C TRP A 182 -11.02 -0.80 4.13
N LEU A 183 -12.02 -1.56 3.71
CA LEU A 183 -12.05 -2.22 2.41
C LEU A 183 -12.73 -1.28 1.42
N CYS A 184 -12.00 -0.87 0.39
CA CYS A 184 -12.47 0.06 -0.64
C CYS A 184 -12.53 -0.69 -1.97
N GLU A 185 -13.73 -0.93 -2.47
CA GLU A 185 -14.02 -1.75 -3.63
C GLU A 185 -14.56 -0.90 -4.77
N GLU A 186 -14.19 -1.23 -6.01
CA GLU A 186 -14.63 -0.58 -7.25
C GLU A 186 -14.56 0.96 -7.20
N ILE A 187 -13.56 1.50 -6.49
CA ILE A 187 -13.42 2.93 -6.24
C ILE A 187 -13.36 3.71 -7.56
N GLY A 188 -14.26 4.69 -7.68
CA GLY A 188 -14.42 5.55 -8.85
C GLY A 188 -15.42 5.03 -9.88
N PHE A 189 -16.02 3.85 -9.68
CA PHE A 189 -17.04 3.27 -10.54
C PHE A 189 -18.43 3.32 -9.90
N ASP A 190 -19.48 3.08 -10.69
CA ASP A 190 -20.87 3.20 -10.24
C ASP A 190 -21.24 2.18 -9.13
N ASN A 191 -20.51 1.05 -9.04
CA ASN A 191 -20.64 0.02 -8.00
C ASN A 191 -19.66 0.17 -6.84
N GLU A 192 -19.12 1.38 -6.63
CA GLU A 192 -18.23 1.70 -5.52
C GLU A 192 -18.81 1.29 -4.17
N ASN A 193 -18.02 0.58 -3.38
CA ASN A 193 -18.40 0.16 -2.03
C ASN A 193 -17.23 0.35 -1.05
N ILE A 194 -17.52 0.98 0.08
CA ILE A 194 -16.52 1.21 1.14
C ILE A 194 -17.06 0.64 2.45
N ARG A 195 -16.34 -0.33 3.00
CA ARG A 195 -16.72 -1.04 4.22
C ARG A 195 -15.62 -0.95 5.28
N LYS A 196 -16.00 -0.63 6.50
CA LYS A 196 -15.13 -0.82 7.66
C LYS A 196 -15.30 -2.25 8.16
N LEU A 197 -14.24 -3.04 8.14
CA LEU A 197 -14.27 -4.43 8.57
C LEU A 197 -13.80 -4.58 10.01
N ASN A 198 -14.47 -5.46 10.75
CA ASN A 198 -14.01 -5.93 12.04
C ASN A 198 -13.11 -7.15 11.84
N LEU A 199 -11.81 -6.97 12.03
CA LEU A 199 -10.84 -8.05 11.82
C LEU A 199 -10.86 -9.17 12.87
N LYS A 200 -11.68 -9.03 13.92
CA LYS A 200 -11.94 -10.13 14.88
C LYS A 200 -12.96 -11.11 14.34
N GLU A 201 -13.68 -10.75 13.31
CA GLU A 201 -14.68 -11.58 12.63
C GLU A 201 -14.09 -12.19 11.35
N SER A 202 -14.83 -13.12 10.76
CA SER A 202 -14.48 -13.69 9.46
C SER A 202 -14.58 -12.64 8.36
N LEU A 203 -13.61 -12.64 7.45
CA LEU A 203 -13.64 -11.77 6.28
C LEU A 203 -14.86 -12.11 5.39
N PRO A 204 -15.50 -11.09 4.78
CA PRO A 204 -16.64 -11.32 3.90
C PRO A 204 -16.27 -12.22 2.72
N SER A 205 -17.25 -12.92 2.17
CA SER A 205 -17.08 -13.80 0.99
C SER A 205 -17.27 -13.05 -0.34
N ASP A 206 -17.98 -11.92 -0.29
CA ASP A 206 -18.43 -11.10 -1.42
C ASP A 206 -17.48 -9.95 -1.76
N ILE A 207 -16.17 -10.22 -1.78
CA ILE A 207 -15.15 -9.20 -2.06
C ILE A 207 -14.98 -9.03 -3.56
N SER A 208 -15.10 -7.77 -4.04
CA SER A 208 -14.79 -7.45 -5.43
C SER A 208 -13.34 -7.71 -5.77
N SER A 209 -13.10 -8.10 -7.01
CA SER A 209 -11.74 -8.28 -7.55
C SER A 209 -10.94 -6.98 -7.61
N LEU A 210 -11.61 -5.84 -7.71
CA LEU A 210 -11.00 -4.52 -7.69
C LEU A 210 -11.13 -3.91 -6.31
N ASN A 211 -10.14 -4.13 -5.47
CA ASN A 211 -10.16 -3.59 -4.11
C ASN A 211 -8.79 -3.07 -3.70
N ILE A 212 -8.79 -2.18 -2.73
CA ILE A 212 -7.63 -1.75 -1.94
C ILE A 212 -8.03 -1.71 -0.47
N VAL A 213 -7.04 -1.82 0.39
CA VAL A 213 -7.23 -1.67 1.83
C VAL A 213 -6.59 -0.37 2.30
N VAL A 214 -7.31 0.39 3.11
CA VAL A 214 -6.76 1.54 3.82
C VAL A 214 -6.83 1.25 5.32
N LEU A 215 -5.69 1.28 5.97
CA LEU A 215 -5.57 1.22 7.41
C LEU A 215 -5.43 2.63 7.95
N THR A 216 -6.23 2.98 8.96
CA THR A 216 -6.15 4.26 9.65
C THR A 216 -6.04 4.03 11.14
N LYS A 217 -5.13 4.73 11.80
CA LYS A 217 -4.97 4.61 13.25
C LYS A 217 -6.28 4.95 13.95
N THR A 218 -6.75 4.09 14.86
CA THR A 218 -7.97 4.32 15.62
C THR A 218 -7.86 5.56 16.51
N LYS A 219 -8.96 6.30 16.68
CA LYS A 219 -8.96 7.53 17.50
C LYS A 219 -8.58 7.27 18.96
N GLU A 220 -8.94 6.10 19.49
CA GLU A 220 -8.60 5.70 20.85
C GLU A 220 -7.09 5.55 21.08
N ASN A 221 -6.33 5.23 20.01
CA ASN A 221 -4.88 5.13 20.06
C ASN A 221 -4.15 6.48 19.87
N TYR A 222 -4.87 7.58 19.69
CA TYR A 222 -4.31 8.94 19.80
C TYR A 222 -4.15 9.39 21.25
N SER A 223 -4.59 8.59 22.25
CA SER A 223 -4.31 8.88 23.65
C SER A 223 -2.79 8.89 23.84
N ASN A 224 -2.33 10.07 24.16
CA ASN A 224 -0.96 10.52 24.41
C ASN A 224 -0.13 9.55 25.28
N ASN A 225 0.40 8.48 24.72
CA ASN A 225 1.62 7.90 25.25
C ASN A 225 2.78 8.82 24.82
N ASN A 226 2.84 10.02 25.39
CA ASN A 226 3.94 10.98 25.25
C ASN A 226 5.20 10.46 25.93
N PHE A 227 5.55 9.19 25.65
CA PHE A 227 6.85 8.70 26.05
C PHE A 227 7.92 9.40 25.20
N PRO A 228 9.01 9.82 25.83
CA PRO A 228 10.16 10.32 25.08
C PRO A 228 10.60 9.28 24.05
N LEU A 229 11.30 9.72 23.00
CA LEU A 229 11.82 8.81 21.97
C LEU A 229 12.66 7.68 22.58
N PHE A 230 13.47 8.02 23.58
CA PHE A 230 14.24 7.10 24.41
C PHE A 230 14.42 7.70 25.82
N GLY A 231 14.91 6.92 26.76
CA GLY A 231 15.04 7.35 28.17
C GLY A 231 13.66 7.43 28.83
N ILE A 232 12.83 6.43 28.62
CA ILE A 232 11.52 6.28 29.25
C ILE A 232 11.70 6.22 30.76
N ASN A 233 10.80 6.86 31.53
CA ASN A 233 10.87 6.86 32.99
C ASN A 233 10.77 5.43 33.55
N ASP A 234 11.52 5.14 34.59
CA ASP A 234 11.61 3.81 35.20
C ASP A 234 10.27 3.27 35.70
N ASN A 235 9.40 4.14 36.19
CA ASN A 235 8.08 3.76 36.70
C ASN A 235 7.06 3.30 35.62
N VAL A 236 7.40 3.46 34.35
CA VAL A 236 6.59 3.01 33.21
C VAL A 236 6.72 1.50 32.99
N PHE A 237 7.87 0.94 33.33
CA PHE A 237 8.13 -0.48 33.11
C PHE A 237 7.50 -1.32 34.23
N LYS A 238 6.84 -2.41 33.84
CA LYS A 238 6.39 -3.41 34.82
C LYS A 238 7.61 -4.16 35.33
N THR A 239 7.81 -4.12 36.63
CA THR A 239 8.84 -4.88 37.34
C THR A 239 8.21 -6.06 38.08
N LEU A 240 9.01 -7.01 38.52
CA LEU A 240 8.55 -8.11 39.36
C LEU A 240 8.11 -7.59 40.73
N ASP A 241 6.97 -8.07 41.24
CA ASP A 241 6.40 -7.63 42.52
C ASP A 241 7.36 -7.88 43.71
N ASP A 242 8.14 -8.97 43.65
CA ASP A 242 9.15 -9.34 44.65
C ASP A 242 10.47 -8.56 44.50
N ARG A 243 10.70 -7.88 43.38
CA ARG A 243 11.94 -7.15 43.07
C ARG A 243 11.69 -5.89 42.23
N PRO A 244 11.04 -4.88 42.78
CA PRO A 244 10.69 -3.65 42.06
C PRO A 244 11.90 -2.86 41.54
N ASN A 245 13.09 -3.11 42.12
CA ASN A 245 14.33 -2.45 41.72
C ASN A 245 15.14 -3.22 40.65
N LEU A 246 14.65 -4.33 40.16
CA LEU A 246 15.32 -5.12 39.12
C LEU A 246 15.04 -4.52 37.73
N LEU A 247 15.52 -3.31 37.53
CA LEU A 247 15.38 -2.54 36.30
C LEU A 247 16.69 -1.79 36.06
N THR A 248 17.21 -1.86 34.85
CA THR A 248 18.31 -1.00 34.43
C THR A 248 17.85 0.45 34.48
N LYS A 249 18.49 1.28 35.28
CA LYS A 249 18.12 2.68 35.50
C LYS A 249 18.16 3.48 34.21
N ARG A 250 17.28 4.49 34.09
CA ARG A 250 17.10 5.31 32.91
C ARG A 250 18.41 5.82 32.32
N GLU A 251 19.29 6.37 33.14
CA GLU A 251 20.56 6.95 32.71
C GLU A 251 21.48 5.89 32.10
N VAL A 252 21.50 4.70 32.71
CA VAL A 252 22.28 3.55 32.20
C VAL A 252 21.70 3.03 30.90
N ARG A 253 20.36 2.95 30.75
CA ARG A 253 19.71 2.54 29.49
C ARG A 253 20.07 3.48 28.36
N ILE A 254 20.06 4.80 28.60
CA ILE A 254 20.45 5.80 27.59
C ILE A 254 21.87 5.56 27.08
N GLN A 255 22.81 5.30 28.03
CA GLN A 255 24.19 5.02 27.66
C GLN A 255 24.34 3.71 26.87
N ILE A 256 23.62 2.66 27.28
CA ILE A 256 23.63 1.38 26.58
C ILE A 256 23.08 1.54 25.16
N LEU A 257 21.94 2.22 24.98
CA LEU A 257 21.35 2.45 23.69
C LEU A 257 22.25 3.25 22.73
N ALA A 258 22.97 4.22 23.28
CA ALA A 258 23.96 4.98 22.53
C ALA A 258 25.18 4.11 22.12
N ALA A 259 25.65 3.23 23.02
CA ALA A 259 26.80 2.35 22.77
C ALA A 259 26.45 1.18 21.80
N LEU A 260 25.19 0.78 21.71
CA LEU A 260 24.75 -0.32 20.84
C LEU A 260 24.79 0.02 19.34
N GLU A 261 24.87 1.30 18.96
CA GLU A 261 24.88 1.74 17.55
C GLU A 261 23.84 1.01 16.71
N LEU A 262 22.58 0.99 17.19
CA LEU A 262 21.49 0.17 16.64
C LEU A 262 21.34 0.28 15.12
N PRO A 263 21.43 -0.82 14.36
CA PRO A 263 21.23 -0.81 12.92
C PRO A 263 19.77 -0.45 12.55
N ARG A 264 19.53 -0.13 11.29
CA ARG A 264 18.17 0.19 10.83
C ARG A 264 17.23 -1.01 10.85
N ASN A 265 17.77 -2.20 10.62
CA ASN A 265 17.07 -3.49 10.59
C ASN A 265 18.03 -4.58 11.04
N GLY A 266 17.52 -5.71 11.48
CA GLY A 266 18.30 -6.85 11.94
C GLY A 266 17.71 -7.46 13.21
N VAL A 267 18.51 -8.27 13.89
CA VAL A 267 18.10 -9.02 15.09
C VAL A 267 18.92 -8.56 16.30
N ILE A 268 18.24 -8.31 17.41
CA ILE A 268 18.86 -8.04 18.72
C ILE A 268 18.56 -9.20 19.65
N TRP A 269 19.57 -9.65 20.36
CA TRP A 269 19.43 -10.59 21.46
C TRP A 269 19.66 -9.84 22.78
N ASP A 270 18.63 -9.78 23.62
CA ASP A 270 18.70 -9.24 24.99
C ASP A 270 18.83 -10.44 25.97
N ILE A 271 20.06 -10.72 26.38
CA ILE A 271 20.38 -11.86 27.23
C ILE A 271 20.42 -11.39 28.67
N GLY A 272 19.54 -11.93 29.50
CA GLY A 272 19.30 -11.42 30.86
C GLY A 272 18.34 -10.24 30.84
N ALA A 273 17.36 -10.27 29.99
CA ALA A 273 16.48 -9.15 29.66
C ALA A 273 15.73 -8.54 30.86
N GLY A 274 15.53 -9.29 31.94
CA GLY A 274 14.76 -8.83 33.09
C GLY A 274 13.36 -8.38 32.70
N CYS A 275 13.06 -7.10 32.91
CA CYS A 275 11.79 -6.49 32.44
C CYS A 275 11.82 -6.06 30.95
N GLY A 276 12.92 -6.32 30.25
CA GLY A 276 13.04 -6.01 28.80
C GLY A 276 13.18 -4.52 28.48
N SER A 277 13.47 -3.68 29.43
CA SER A 277 13.45 -2.22 29.29
C SER A 277 14.41 -1.70 28.22
N ILE A 278 15.59 -2.29 28.06
CA ILE A 278 16.60 -1.93 27.04
C ILE A 278 16.07 -2.34 25.66
N GLY A 279 15.65 -3.59 25.51
CA GLY A 279 15.12 -4.11 24.26
C GLY A 279 13.88 -3.36 23.76
N LEU A 280 12.96 -3.03 24.66
CA LEU A 280 11.77 -2.25 24.34
C LEU A 280 12.08 -0.83 23.86
N GLU A 281 13.04 -0.14 24.48
CA GLU A 281 13.50 1.17 24.03
C GLU A 281 14.28 1.06 22.70
N ALA A 282 15.06 -0.01 22.50
CA ALA A 282 15.74 -0.27 21.23
C ALA A 282 14.74 -0.44 20.08
N LEU A 283 13.65 -1.21 20.26
CA LEU A 283 12.58 -1.36 19.28
C LEU A 283 11.84 -0.04 19.02
N LYS A 284 11.68 0.81 20.05
CA LYS A 284 11.07 2.12 19.84
C LYS A 284 11.93 3.04 18.97
N LEU A 285 13.27 2.98 19.13
CA LEU A 285 14.23 3.72 18.31
C LEU A 285 14.35 3.17 16.90
N ARG A 286 14.20 1.86 16.74
CA ARG A 286 14.37 1.11 15.50
C ARG A 286 13.25 0.06 15.34
N PRO A 287 12.06 0.45 14.87
CA PRO A 287 10.89 -0.44 14.78
C PRO A 287 11.07 -1.66 13.87
N ASN A 288 12.05 -1.60 12.97
CA ASN A 288 12.34 -2.70 12.02
C ASN A 288 13.32 -3.74 12.57
N LEU A 289 13.72 -3.63 13.83
CA LEU A 289 14.52 -4.65 14.49
C LEU A 289 13.61 -5.75 15.04
N ASP A 290 14.09 -6.98 14.97
CA ASP A 290 13.50 -8.13 15.66
C ASP A 290 14.25 -8.34 16.99
N LEU A 291 13.49 -8.40 18.08
CA LEU A 291 14.06 -8.54 19.45
C LEU A 291 13.75 -9.93 19.99
N PHE A 292 14.79 -10.64 20.39
CA PHE A 292 14.69 -11.87 21.15
C PHE A 292 15.20 -11.65 22.56
N CYS A 293 14.32 -11.78 23.54
CA CYS A 293 14.64 -11.64 24.95
C CYS A 293 14.84 -13.02 25.60
N PHE A 294 15.93 -13.18 26.32
CA PHE A 294 16.24 -14.41 27.05
C PHE A 294 16.44 -14.06 28.52
N ASP A 295 15.74 -14.75 29.41
CA ASP A 295 15.95 -14.62 30.84
C ASP A 295 15.90 -16.00 31.51
N LYS A 296 16.69 -16.20 32.55
CA LYS A 296 16.72 -17.47 33.31
C LYS A 296 15.39 -17.75 34.00
N ARG A 297 14.59 -16.72 34.24
CA ARG A 297 13.37 -16.80 35.06
C ARG A 297 12.14 -16.83 34.16
N THR A 298 11.29 -17.83 34.38
CA THR A 298 10.04 -18.06 33.62
C THR A 298 9.04 -16.89 33.75
N VAL A 299 9.06 -16.18 34.90
CA VAL A 299 8.11 -15.08 35.19
C VAL A 299 8.46 -13.80 34.41
N SER A 300 9.69 -13.64 33.94
CA SER A 300 10.12 -12.46 33.15
C SER A 300 9.39 -12.34 31.82
N TYR A 301 8.93 -13.45 31.21
CA TYR A 301 8.28 -13.46 29.90
C TYR A 301 6.86 -12.87 29.91
N THR A 302 6.18 -12.81 31.04
CA THR A 302 4.80 -12.31 31.17
C THR A 302 4.71 -10.78 31.23
N HIS A 303 5.83 -10.07 31.35
CA HIS A 303 5.86 -8.63 31.60
C HIS A 303 6.57 -7.81 30.50
N LEU A 304 7.01 -8.45 29.41
CA LEU A 304 7.70 -7.78 28.30
C LEU A 304 6.73 -6.98 27.41
N THR A 305 5.99 -6.09 28.00
CA THR A 305 5.13 -5.16 27.25
C THR A 305 5.36 -3.73 27.75
N LEU A 306 5.53 -2.78 26.83
CA LEU A 306 5.26 -1.40 27.17
C LEU A 306 3.78 -1.34 27.58
N PRO A 307 3.43 -0.71 28.72
CA PRO A 307 2.04 -0.56 29.07
C PRO A 307 1.34 0.25 27.98
N THR A 308 0.61 -0.45 27.12
CA THR A 308 -0.45 0.14 26.34
C THR A 308 -1.62 0.31 27.31
N LYS A 309 -1.61 1.35 28.12
CA LYS A 309 -2.83 1.72 28.82
C LYS A 309 -3.71 2.50 27.86
N ALA A 310 -4.77 1.88 27.85
CA ALA A 310 -6.14 2.33 27.75
C ALA A 310 -6.35 3.78 28.16
#